data_cbfd4856c471a510aac6a9fa453fc2e1
#
_entry.id   cbfd4856c471a510aac6a9fa453fc2e1
#
_cell.length_a   1.000
_cell.length_b   1.000
_cell.length_c   1.000
_cell.angle_alpha   90.00
_cell.angle_beta   90.00
_cell.angle_gamma   90.00
#
_symmetry.space_group_name_H-M   'P 1'
#
loop_
_entity.id
_entity.type
_entity.pdbx_description
1 polymer ?
#
loop_
_entity_poly.entity_id
_entity_poly.type
_entity_poly.pdbx_seq_one_letter_code
_entity_poly.pdbx_strand_id
1 'polypeptide(L)'
;QIYQAASGKVTPNMYTINSAMDGSQFIYGVQLGLSYKVNDWLGVFAGGRMNYFSGGYEGFLTAKVKADLPGMPAGTELAGIELDCDQTGWGITPILGADVKLGKWNIGLKYEFMTSLNLENKTKKAEVRQMGNVMGDEGNPLADYKDGVNTPSDIPALLTAAVGYEILPTLRATVEYHHFFDKAAGMANDKQKALKHGTHEILLGAEWDVTKQLTISGGYQNTDYGLADDFQSDISFSCDSYSLGFGAAIKMTKHLTMNVAYFWTNYKDYNKMTETALGASSTTYSRTNKVFGLGVDYKF
;
A
#
# COMPACT_ATOMS: atom_id res chain seq x y z
N GLN A 1 -27.31 3.91 -2.88
CA GLN A 1 -27.91 3.29 -1.66
C GLN A 1 -28.84 4.28 -0.92
N ILE A 2 -28.41 5.52 -0.64
CA ILE A 2 -29.25 6.54 0.01
C ILE A 2 -30.53 6.78 -0.79
N TYR A 3 -30.44 6.85 -2.10
CA TYR A 3 -31.58 7.03 -3.00
C TYR A 3 -32.57 5.85 -2.94
N GLN A 4 -32.05 4.63 -2.90
CA GLN A 4 -32.89 3.42 -2.78
C GLN A 4 -33.58 3.36 -1.41
N ALA A 5 -32.87 3.69 -0.33
CA ALA A 5 -33.42 3.73 1.02
C ALA A 5 -34.57 4.76 1.17
N ALA A 6 -34.49 5.87 0.46
CA ALA A 6 -35.53 6.92 0.48
C ALA A 6 -36.73 6.60 -0.44
N SER A 7 -36.84 5.38 -1.00
CA SER A 7 -37.97 4.93 -1.82
C SER A 7 -38.29 5.86 -3.01
N GLY A 8 -37.28 6.48 -3.60
CA GLY A 8 -37.43 7.39 -4.76
C GLY A 8 -38.10 8.75 -4.45
N LYS A 9 -38.40 9.03 -3.17
CA LYS A 9 -39.04 10.30 -2.80
C LYS A 9 -38.07 11.46 -2.61
N VAL A 10 -36.75 11.17 -2.48
CA VAL A 10 -35.70 12.17 -2.25
C VAL A 10 -34.71 12.16 -3.41
N THR A 11 -34.56 13.28 -4.07
CA THR A 11 -33.56 13.47 -5.15
C THR A 11 -32.25 14.04 -4.59
N PRO A 12 -31.10 13.94 -5.31
CA PRO A 12 -29.81 14.45 -4.86
C PRO A 12 -29.80 15.93 -4.44
N ASN A 13 -30.66 16.74 -4.99
CA ASN A 13 -30.77 18.16 -4.67
C ASN A 13 -31.52 18.45 -3.35
N MET A 14 -32.16 17.44 -2.76
CA MET A 14 -33.01 17.58 -1.58
C MET A 14 -32.29 17.21 -0.27
N TYR A 15 -31.04 16.74 -0.33
CA TYR A 15 -30.25 16.40 0.84
C TYR A 15 -28.85 16.99 0.80
N THR A 16 -28.23 17.07 1.97
CA THR A 16 -26.80 17.40 2.14
C THR A 16 -26.09 16.21 2.72
N ILE A 17 -24.87 15.97 2.26
CA ILE A 17 -23.96 14.97 2.85
C ILE A 17 -22.86 15.72 3.58
N ASN A 18 -22.61 15.32 4.83
CA ASN A 18 -21.44 15.72 5.61
C ASN A 18 -20.67 14.45 5.96
N SER A 19 -19.39 14.39 5.63
CA SER A 19 -18.56 13.22 5.89
C SER A 19 -17.13 13.63 6.16
N ALA A 20 -16.50 12.91 7.05
CA ALA A 20 -15.06 12.94 7.26
C ALA A 20 -14.59 11.51 7.52
N MET A 21 -13.40 11.16 7.06
CA MET A 21 -12.76 9.88 7.32
C MET A 21 -11.27 10.09 7.46
N ASP A 22 -10.70 9.54 8.51
CA ASP A 22 -9.26 9.43 8.75
C ASP A 22 -8.88 7.95 8.80
N GLY A 23 -7.70 7.62 8.29
CA GLY A 23 -7.17 6.26 8.31
C GLY A 23 -5.66 6.26 8.41
N SER A 24 -5.12 5.41 9.26
CA SER A 24 -3.69 5.22 9.42
C SER A 24 -3.32 3.75 9.34
N GLN A 25 -2.17 3.46 8.71
CA GLN A 25 -1.65 2.10 8.60
C GLN A 25 -0.14 2.12 8.73
N PHE A 26 0.37 1.32 9.66
CA PHE A 26 1.80 1.13 9.89
C PHE A 26 2.12 -0.36 9.91
N ILE A 27 3.19 -0.76 9.22
CA ILE A 27 3.75 -2.11 9.29
C ILE A 27 5.16 -1.99 9.81
N TYR A 28 5.40 -2.56 10.98
CA TYR A 28 6.71 -2.63 11.61
C TYR A 28 7.33 -3.99 11.31
N GLY A 29 8.55 -4.00 10.74
CA GLY A 29 9.25 -5.23 10.39
C GLY A 29 10.58 -5.37 11.12
N VAL A 30 10.80 -6.53 11.73
CA VAL A 30 12.12 -6.93 12.27
C VAL A 30 12.59 -8.15 11.50
N GLN A 31 13.75 -8.04 10.83
CA GLN A 31 14.31 -9.09 9.98
C GLN A 31 15.60 -9.62 10.56
N LEU A 32 15.71 -10.93 10.60
CA LEU A 32 16.94 -11.66 10.95
C LEU A 32 17.23 -12.69 9.87
N GLY A 33 18.51 -12.94 9.60
CA GLY A 33 18.91 -13.92 8.61
C GLY A 33 20.42 -14.18 8.64
N LEU A 34 20.81 -15.23 7.93
CA LEU A 34 22.18 -15.65 7.80
C LEU A 34 22.56 -15.66 6.33
N SER A 35 23.72 -15.09 6.02
CA SER A 35 24.35 -15.19 4.71
C SER A 35 25.50 -16.18 4.81
N TYR A 36 25.59 -17.08 3.84
CA TYR A 36 26.65 -18.05 3.73
C TYR A 36 27.38 -17.94 2.40
N LYS A 37 28.67 -17.74 2.43
CA LYS A 37 29.54 -17.74 1.24
C LYS A 37 29.84 -19.20 0.87
N VAL A 38 29.15 -19.71 -0.16
CA VAL A 38 29.32 -21.09 -0.63
C VAL A 38 30.71 -21.26 -1.28
N ASN A 39 31.10 -20.27 -2.10
CA ASN A 39 32.41 -20.19 -2.73
C ASN A 39 32.71 -18.74 -3.12
N ASP A 40 33.74 -18.47 -3.92
CA ASP A 40 34.16 -17.11 -4.25
C ASP A 40 33.18 -16.34 -5.16
N TRP A 41 32.29 -17.03 -5.84
CA TRP A 41 31.32 -16.44 -6.76
C TRP A 41 29.87 -16.60 -6.33
N LEU A 42 29.54 -17.43 -5.32
CA LEU A 42 28.18 -17.70 -4.86
C LEU A 42 28.04 -17.45 -3.37
N GLY A 43 27.13 -16.57 -3.00
CA GLY A 43 26.56 -16.38 -1.67
C GLY A 43 25.09 -16.77 -1.63
N VAL A 44 24.63 -17.30 -0.51
CA VAL A 44 23.22 -17.59 -0.27
C VAL A 44 22.76 -16.95 1.03
N PHE A 45 21.49 -16.62 1.10
CA PHE A 45 20.83 -16.02 2.26
C PHE A 45 19.58 -16.80 2.61
N ALA A 46 19.37 -17.02 3.91
CA ALA A 46 18.11 -17.50 4.46
C ALA A 46 17.77 -16.72 5.71
N GLY A 47 16.53 -16.28 5.82
CA GLY A 47 16.07 -15.47 6.94
C GLY A 47 14.56 -15.41 7.05
N GLY A 48 14.10 -14.55 7.95
CA GLY A 48 12.69 -14.27 8.14
C GLY A 48 12.48 -12.86 8.67
N ARG A 49 11.34 -12.29 8.32
CA ARG A 49 10.87 -11.00 8.82
C ARG A 49 9.59 -11.21 9.61
N MET A 50 9.58 -10.75 10.86
CA MET A 50 8.35 -10.61 11.64
C MET A 50 7.74 -9.25 11.29
N ASN A 51 6.49 -9.24 10.87
CA ASN A 51 5.73 -8.06 10.56
C ASN A 51 4.63 -7.87 11.62
N TYR A 52 4.48 -6.65 12.10
CA TYR A 52 3.40 -6.24 12.99
C TYR A 52 2.66 -5.07 12.36
N PHE A 53 1.36 -5.26 12.12
CA PHE A 53 0.47 -4.24 11.61
C PHE A 53 -0.22 -3.52 12.77
N SER A 54 -0.29 -2.20 12.69
CA SER A 54 -1.09 -1.34 13.57
C SER A 54 -1.69 -0.23 12.73
N GLY A 55 -2.99 -0.07 12.78
CA GLY A 55 -3.71 0.94 12.03
C GLY A 55 -5.13 1.06 12.53
N GLY A 56 -5.92 1.88 11.85
CA GLY A 56 -7.34 2.05 12.18
C GLY A 56 -8.03 3.02 11.25
N TYR A 57 -9.34 3.07 11.40
CA TYR A 57 -10.23 3.98 10.68
C TYR A 57 -11.15 4.66 11.66
N GLU A 58 -11.23 5.99 11.55
CA GLU A 58 -12.20 6.81 12.28
C GLU A 58 -12.94 7.71 11.29
N GLY A 59 -14.26 7.75 11.38
CA GLY A 59 -15.00 8.61 10.49
C GLY A 59 -16.50 8.55 10.63
N PHE A 60 -17.15 9.45 9.91
CA PHE A 60 -18.59 9.51 9.82
C PHE A 60 -19.05 9.95 8.43
N LEU A 61 -20.30 9.55 8.11
CA LEU A 61 -21.08 10.10 7.02
C LEU A 61 -22.49 10.34 7.51
N THR A 62 -23.02 11.54 7.28
CA THR A 62 -24.41 11.85 7.60
C THR A 62 -25.07 12.50 6.40
N ALA A 63 -26.22 11.97 5.99
CA ALA A 63 -27.09 12.57 4.98
C ALA A 63 -28.36 13.11 5.64
N LYS A 64 -28.66 14.40 5.44
CA LYS A 64 -29.82 15.07 6.03
C LYS A 64 -30.66 15.78 4.97
N VAL A 65 -31.97 15.83 5.18
CA VAL A 65 -32.90 16.59 4.35
C VAL A 65 -32.52 18.09 4.38
N LYS A 66 -32.47 18.72 3.22
CA LYS A 66 -32.01 20.12 3.05
C LYS A 66 -33.14 21.13 3.31
N ALA A 67 -34.36 20.78 2.98
CA ALA A 67 -35.55 21.63 3.14
C ALA A 67 -36.75 20.78 3.55
N ASP A 68 -37.78 21.40 4.10
CA ASP A 68 -38.99 20.68 4.50
C ASP A 68 -39.62 19.93 3.33
N LEU A 69 -39.82 18.63 3.51
CA LEU A 69 -40.52 17.72 2.60
C LEU A 69 -41.77 17.17 3.30
N PRO A 70 -42.79 16.73 2.56
CA PRO A 70 -43.97 16.13 3.16
C PRO A 70 -43.64 14.94 4.06
N GLY A 71 -43.83 15.11 5.37
CA GLY A 71 -43.51 14.10 6.41
C GLY A 71 -42.03 14.01 6.80
N MET A 72 -41.16 14.89 6.29
CA MET A 72 -39.71 14.92 6.61
C MET A 72 -39.23 16.39 6.74
N PRO A 73 -39.16 16.94 7.96
CA PRO A 73 -38.65 18.29 8.18
C PRO A 73 -37.18 18.43 7.76
N ALA A 74 -36.76 19.66 7.44
CA ALA A 74 -35.37 19.99 7.21
C ALA A 74 -34.49 19.51 8.38
N GLY A 75 -33.33 18.94 8.08
CA GLY A 75 -32.42 18.36 9.08
C GLY A 75 -32.71 16.92 9.46
N THR A 76 -33.83 16.31 9.00
CA THR A 76 -34.11 14.88 9.20
C THR A 76 -32.95 14.04 8.65
N GLU A 77 -32.43 13.13 9.48
CA GLU A 77 -31.36 12.21 9.08
C GLU A 77 -31.94 11.10 8.18
N LEU A 78 -31.43 11.02 6.96
CA LEU A 78 -31.78 9.97 5.99
C LEU A 78 -30.88 8.76 6.13
N ALA A 79 -29.60 9.00 6.35
CA ALA A 79 -28.58 7.97 6.58
C ALA A 79 -27.45 8.52 7.45
N GLY A 80 -26.91 7.68 8.29
CA GLY A 80 -25.72 7.93 9.10
C GLY A 80 -24.83 6.71 9.11
N ILE A 81 -23.51 6.94 9.05
CA ILE A 81 -22.47 5.91 9.23
C ILE A 81 -21.49 6.49 10.22
N GLU A 82 -21.12 5.73 11.23
CA GLU A 82 -20.06 6.08 12.16
C GLU A 82 -19.17 4.86 12.38
N LEU A 83 -17.85 5.05 12.23
CA LEU A 83 -16.84 4.03 12.41
C LEU A 83 -15.71 4.57 13.29
N ASP A 84 -15.33 3.82 14.32
CA ASP A 84 -14.08 3.96 15.09
C ASP A 84 -13.57 2.54 15.37
N CYS A 85 -12.57 2.14 14.61
CA CYS A 85 -12.04 0.78 14.61
C CYS A 85 -10.52 0.80 14.51
N ASP A 86 -9.86 0.27 15.53
CA ASP A 86 -8.45 -0.05 15.50
C ASP A 86 -8.24 -1.45 14.93
N GLN A 87 -7.14 -1.66 14.20
CA GLN A 87 -6.79 -2.96 13.62
C GLN A 87 -5.36 -3.33 13.98
N THR A 88 -5.14 -4.56 14.40
CA THR A 88 -3.81 -5.10 14.68
C THR A 88 -3.66 -6.50 14.11
N GLY A 89 -2.43 -6.86 13.74
CA GLY A 89 -2.12 -8.19 13.25
C GLY A 89 -0.63 -8.42 13.19
N TRP A 90 -0.20 -9.67 13.10
CA TRP A 90 1.20 -10.01 12.91
C TRP A 90 1.35 -11.23 12.00
N GLY A 91 2.52 -11.34 11.39
CA GLY A 91 2.84 -12.47 10.52
C GLY A 91 4.33 -12.58 10.27
N ILE A 92 4.77 -13.70 9.71
CA ILE A 92 6.18 -13.98 9.42
C ILE A 92 6.35 -14.16 7.92
N THR A 93 7.34 -13.48 7.34
CA THR A 93 7.79 -13.63 5.96
C THR A 93 9.10 -14.41 5.94
N PRO A 94 9.14 -15.67 5.53
CA PRO A 94 10.39 -16.35 5.19
C PRO A 94 11.05 -15.67 3.98
N ILE A 95 12.39 -15.65 3.95
CA ILE A 95 13.16 -14.99 2.88
C ILE A 95 14.32 -15.88 2.47
N LEU A 96 14.45 -16.11 1.17
CA LEU A 96 15.59 -16.79 0.58
C LEU A 96 16.26 -15.88 -0.45
N GLY A 97 17.57 -15.97 -0.56
CA GLY A 97 18.34 -15.18 -1.53
C GLY A 97 19.58 -15.90 -2.03
N ALA A 98 20.00 -15.53 -3.22
CA ALA A 98 21.27 -15.92 -3.79
C ALA A 98 21.93 -14.73 -4.48
N ASP A 99 23.24 -14.64 -4.39
CA ASP A 99 24.05 -13.62 -5.03
C ASP A 99 25.21 -14.29 -5.75
N VAL A 100 25.38 -13.95 -7.03
CA VAL A 100 26.40 -14.54 -7.93
C VAL A 100 27.27 -13.42 -8.45
N LYS A 101 28.58 -13.47 -8.14
CA LYS A 101 29.58 -12.52 -8.61
C LYS A 101 30.50 -13.13 -9.66
N LEU A 102 30.44 -12.63 -10.90
CA LEU A 102 31.23 -13.10 -12.03
C LEU A 102 32.01 -11.94 -12.66
N GLY A 103 33.24 -11.76 -12.22
CA GLY A 103 34.08 -10.64 -12.65
C GLY A 103 33.42 -9.29 -12.31
N LYS A 104 33.01 -8.54 -13.36
CA LYS A 104 32.29 -7.25 -13.21
C LYS A 104 30.79 -7.36 -13.05
N TRP A 105 30.22 -8.56 -13.16
CA TRP A 105 28.81 -8.81 -13.03
C TRP A 105 28.45 -9.24 -11.62
N ASN A 106 27.33 -8.72 -11.11
CA ASN A 106 26.69 -9.18 -9.90
C ASN A 106 25.22 -9.53 -10.22
N ILE A 107 24.78 -10.74 -9.92
CA ILE A 107 23.42 -11.20 -10.19
C ILE A 107 22.80 -11.60 -8.85
N GLY A 108 21.72 -10.94 -8.48
CA GLY A 108 20.97 -11.19 -7.26
C GLY A 108 19.61 -11.80 -7.57
N LEU A 109 19.22 -12.78 -6.78
CA LEU A 109 17.89 -13.34 -6.78
C LEU A 109 17.38 -13.42 -5.33
N LYS A 110 16.15 -12.92 -5.07
CA LYS A 110 15.52 -12.99 -3.76
C LYS A 110 14.07 -13.40 -3.90
N TYR A 111 13.61 -14.25 -3.00
CA TYR A 111 12.21 -14.59 -2.86
C TYR A 111 11.77 -14.37 -1.42
N GLU A 112 10.80 -13.50 -1.24
CA GLU A 112 10.09 -13.29 0.01
C GLU A 112 8.75 -14.03 -0.09
N PHE A 113 8.52 -14.98 0.81
CA PHE A 113 7.26 -15.72 0.82
C PHE A 113 6.11 -14.82 1.29
N MET A 114 4.91 -15.18 0.88
CA MET A 114 3.70 -14.50 1.35
C MET A 114 3.64 -14.53 2.89
N THR A 115 3.29 -13.39 3.47
CA THR A 115 2.97 -13.31 4.89
C THR A 115 1.47 -13.40 5.06
N SER A 116 0.99 -14.47 5.66
CA SER A 116 -0.41 -14.51 6.10
C SER A 116 -0.59 -13.53 7.25
N LEU A 117 -1.41 -12.51 7.02
CA LEU A 117 -1.68 -11.43 7.96
C LEU A 117 -3.20 -11.25 8.09
N ASN A 118 -3.73 -11.68 9.22
CA ASN A 118 -5.12 -11.44 9.59
C ASN A 118 -5.18 -10.28 10.58
N LEU A 119 -5.95 -9.26 10.24
CA LEU A 119 -6.14 -8.09 11.09
C LEU A 119 -7.36 -8.30 11.97
N GLU A 120 -7.15 -8.27 13.28
CA GLU A 120 -8.22 -8.31 14.27
C GLU A 120 -8.72 -6.88 14.52
N ASN A 121 -10.03 -6.70 14.43
CA ASN A 121 -10.69 -5.44 14.74
C ASN A 121 -10.88 -5.26 16.24
N LYS A 122 -10.55 -4.08 16.72
CA LYS A 122 -10.92 -3.55 18.04
C LYS A 122 -11.82 -2.33 17.82
N THR A 123 -13.11 -2.60 17.73
CA THR A 123 -14.08 -1.61 17.30
C THR A 123 -14.78 -0.99 18.48
N LYS A 124 -14.64 0.32 18.63
CA LYS A 124 -15.37 1.12 19.61
C LYS A 124 -16.74 1.52 19.08
N LYS A 125 -16.84 1.76 17.76
CA LYS A 125 -18.09 2.13 17.12
C LYS A 125 -18.13 1.63 15.67
N ALA A 126 -19.20 0.93 15.29
CA ALA A 126 -19.51 0.54 13.91
C ALA A 126 -21.04 0.59 13.77
N GLU A 127 -21.58 1.76 13.45
CA GLU A 127 -23.01 2.00 13.44
C GLU A 127 -23.47 2.55 12.10
N VAL A 128 -24.50 1.94 11.56
CA VAL A 128 -25.19 2.42 10.35
C VAL A 128 -26.64 2.72 10.72
N ARG A 129 -27.10 3.91 10.36
CA ARG A 129 -28.47 4.36 10.61
C ARG A 129 -29.17 4.65 9.28
N GLN A 130 -30.43 4.27 9.19
CA GLN A 130 -31.35 4.65 8.11
C GLN A 130 -32.61 5.26 8.68
N MET A 131 -32.97 6.45 8.25
CA MET A 131 -34.14 7.20 8.74
C MET A 131 -34.19 7.27 10.27
N GLY A 132 -33.01 7.47 10.90
CA GLY A 132 -32.85 7.54 12.35
C GLY A 132 -32.83 6.19 13.10
N ASN A 133 -33.04 5.06 12.41
CA ASN A 133 -33.02 3.73 13.02
C ASN A 133 -31.67 3.05 12.76
N VAL A 134 -31.09 2.42 13.78
CA VAL A 134 -29.87 1.61 13.64
C VAL A 134 -30.16 0.37 12.81
N MET A 135 -29.33 0.10 11.82
CA MET A 135 -29.41 -1.11 11.01
C MET A 135 -28.89 -2.32 11.78
N GLY A 136 -29.54 -3.46 11.58
CA GLY A 136 -29.02 -4.76 12.01
C GLY A 136 -27.83 -5.24 11.17
N ASP A 137 -27.53 -6.53 11.30
CA ASP A 137 -26.35 -7.13 10.65
C ASP A 137 -26.53 -7.37 9.17
N GLU A 138 -27.75 -7.66 8.74
CA GLU A 138 -28.06 -7.98 7.35
C GLU A 138 -27.93 -6.74 6.47
N GLY A 139 -27.06 -6.81 5.46
CA GLY A 139 -26.80 -5.69 4.54
C GLY A 139 -26.04 -4.51 5.16
N ASN A 140 -25.48 -4.66 6.36
CA ASN A 140 -24.70 -3.62 7.02
C ASN A 140 -23.32 -3.48 6.34
N PRO A 141 -22.99 -2.31 5.74
CA PRO A 141 -21.71 -2.09 5.09
C PRO A 141 -20.51 -2.08 6.06
N LEU A 142 -20.73 -2.00 7.36
CA LEU A 142 -19.70 -2.07 8.39
C LEU A 142 -19.62 -3.45 9.07
N ALA A 143 -20.23 -4.49 8.50
CA ALA A 143 -20.22 -5.83 9.09
C ALA A 143 -18.77 -6.37 9.27
N ASP A 144 -17.88 -6.08 8.33
CA ASP A 144 -16.48 -6.49 8.36
C ASP A 144 -15.64 -5.71 9.39
N TYR A 145 -16.16 -4.62 9.94
CA TYR A 145 -15.48 -3.79 10.95
C TYR A 145 -15.99 -4.02 12.37
N LYS A 146 -16.80 -5.06 12.61
CA LYS A 146 -17.25 -5.39 13.95
C LYS A 146 -16.12 -5.85 14.85
N ASP A 147 -16.29 -5.62 16.14
CA ASP A 147 -15.30 -6.00 17.15
C ASP A 147 -15.01 -7.51 17.11
N GLY A 148 -13.74 -7.89 17.15
CA GLY A 148 -13.25 -9.26 17.07
C GLY A 148 -13.32 -9.92 15.70
N VAL A 149 -13.84 -9.26 14.66
CA VAL A 149 -13.81 -9.79 13.29
C VAL A 149 -12.37 -9.73 12.76
N ASN A 150 -11.94 -10.84 12.16
CA ASN A 150 -10.63 -10.94 11.51
C ASN A 150 -10.78 -10.73 10.01
N THR A 151 -9.96 -9.84 9.46
CA THR A 151 -9.95 -9.52 8.03
C THR A 151 -8.60 -9.88 7.42
N PRO A 152 -8.54 -10.66 6.32
CA PRO A 152 -7.28 -10.94 5.65
C PRO A 152 -6.69 -9.66 5.04
N SER A 153 -5.40 -9.46 5.26
CA SER A 153 -4.60 -8.36 4.71
C SER A 153 -3.18 -8.85 4.47
N ASP A 154 -3.04 -9.93 3.71
CA ASP A 154 -1.77 -10.60 3.48
C ASP A 154 -0.76 -9.68 2.80
N ILE A 155 0.52 -9.85 3.15
CA ILE A 155 1.61 -9.23 2.40
C ILE A 155 1.97 -10.20 1.26
N PRO A 156 1.88 -9.79 -0.02
CA PRO A 156 2.13 -10.67 -1.15
C PRO A 156 3.56 -11.22 -1.15
N ALA A 157 3.74 -12.39 -1.70
CA ALA A 157 5.07 -12.89 -2.01
C ALA A 157 5.74 -11.98 -3.04
N LEU A 158 7.06 -11.86 -2.95
CA LEU A 158 7.88 -11.01 -3.82
C LEU A 158 9.06 -11.78 -4.40
N LEU A 159 9.13 -11.83 -5.72
CA LEU A 159 10.31 -12.25 -6.45
C LEU A 159 11.10 -11.00 -6.88
N THR A 160 12.36 -10.92 -6.51
CA THR A 160 13.31 -9.89 -6.94
C THR A 160 14.43 -10.54 -7.74
N ALA A 161 14.72 -10.02 -8.93
CA ALA A 161 15.89 -10.38 -9.73
C ALA A 161 16.65 -9.13 -10.14
N ALA A 162 17.95 -9.10 -9.92
CA ALA A 162 18.79 -7.95 -10.19
C ALA A 162 20.06 -8.34 -10.93
N VAL A 163 20.52 -7.47 -11.81
CA VAL A 163 21.81 -7.58 -12.49
C VAL A 163 22.54 -6.25 -12.36
N GLY A 164 23.67 -6.29 -11.69
CA GLY A 164 24.62 -5.18 -11.57
C GLY A 164 25.85 -5.37 -12.44
N TYR A 165 26.41 -4.27 -12.93
CA TYR A 165 27.62 -4.26 -13.72
C TYR A 165 28.56 -3.13 -13.32
N GLU A 166 29.85 -3.46 -13.08
CA GLU A 166 30.90 -2.48 -12.85
C GLU A 166 31.41 -1.92 -14.19
N ILE A 167 30.85 -0.77 -14.60
CA ILE A 167 31.27 -0.06 -15.83
C ILE A 167 32.70 0.40 -15.69
N LEU A 168 33.01 1.07 -14.59
CA LEU A 168 34.32 1.50 -14.15
C LEU A 168 34.53 1.07 -12.69
N PRO A 169 35.80 1.07 -12.18
CA PRO A 169 36.02 0.77 -10.76
C PRO A 169 35.29 1.69 -9.79
N THR A 170 34.81 2.86 -10.25
CA THR A 170 34.08 3.86 -9.46
C THR A 170 32.66 4.04 -9.92
N LEU A 171 32.19 3.37 -10.99
CA LEU A 171 30.84 3.52 -11.54
C LEU A 171 30.23 2.16 -11.77
N ARG A 172 29.05 1.94 -11.17
CA ARG A 172 28.25 0.73 -11.33
C ARG A 172 26.81 1.08 -11.69
N ALA A 173 26.19 0.23 -12.48
CA ALA A 173 24.78 0.32 -12.84
C ALA A 173 24.07 -0.99 -12.52
N THR A 174 22.78 -0.89 -12.24
CA THR A 174 21.94 -2.03 -11.89
C THR A 174 20.60 -1.94 -12.60
N VAL A 175 20.12 -3.08 -13.09
CA VAL A 175 18.75 -3.29 -13.54
C VAL A 175 18.12 -4.29 -12.59
N GLU A 176 16.91 -4.02 -12.14
CA GLU A 176 16.20 -4.88 -11.19
C GLU A 176 14.76 -5.04 -11.63
N TYR A 177 14.20 -6.23 -11.40
CA TYR A 177 12.83 -6.57 -11.66
C TYR A 177 12.19 -7.14 -10.39
N HIS A 178 11.02 -6.61 -10.04
CA HIS A 178 10.18 -7.11 -8.97
C HIS A 178 8.88 -7.67 -9.52
N HIS A 179 8.44 -8.79 -9.00
CA HIS A 179 7.11 -9.31 -9.22
C HIS A 179 6.45 -9.64 -7.88
N PHE A 180 5.38 -8.92 -7.58
CA PHE A 180 4.53 -9.19 -6.43
C PHE A 180 3.39 -10.11 -6.83
N PHE A 181 3.15 -11.13 -6.06
CA PHE A 181 2.07 -12.10 -6.29
C PHE A 181 0.77 -11.64 -5.62
N ASP A 182 0.35 -10.38 -5.88
CA ASP A 182 -0.78 -9.73 -5.21
C ASP A 182 -2.08 -10.51 -5.32
N LYS A 183 -2.34 -11.15 -6.47
CA LYS A 183 -3.56 -11.94 -6.69
C LYS A 183 -3.68 -13.16 -5.77
N ALA A 184 -2.57 -13.63 -5.20
CA ALA A 184 -2.54 -14.75 -4.28
C ALA A 184 -2.61 -14.32 -2.81
N ALA A 185 -2.38 -13.03 -2.51
CA ALA A 185 -2.40 -12.48 -1.18
C ALA A 185 -3.83 -12.10 -0.79
N GLY A 186 -4.37 -12.69 0.27
CA GLY A 186 -5.74 -12.45 0.72
C GLY A 186 -5.97 -10.99 1.14
N MET A 187 -7.02 -10.39 0.62
CA MET A 187 -7.51 -9.07 1.01
C MET A 187 -8.99 -9.16 1.42
N ALA A 188 -9.43 -8.18 2.17
CA ALA A 188 -10.86 -8.06 2.52
C ALA A 188 -11.75 -8.21 1.26
N ASN A 189 -12.80 -9.01 1.37
CA ASN A 189 -13.76 -9.30 0.31
C ASN A 189 -13.14 -9.83 -0.99
N ASP A 190 -12.00 -10.52 -0.89
CA ASP A 190 -11.27 -11.07 -2.04
C ASP A 190 -10.92 -10.03 -3.11
N LYS A 191 -10.75 -8.78 -2.72
CA LYS A 191 -10.50 -7.63 -3.61
C LYS A 191 -9.32 -7.84 -4.57
N GLN A 192 -8.29 -8.56 -4.13
CA GLN A 192 -7.11 -8.89 -4.95
C GLN A 192 -7.44 -9.67 -6.23
N LYS A 193 -8.56 -10.41 -6.24
CA LYS A 193 -8.99 -11.18 -7.42
C LYS A 193 -9.41 -10.30 -8.58
N ALA A 194 -9.80 -9.05 -8.31
CA ALA A 194 -10.16 -8.07 -9.33
C ALA A 194 -8.94 -7.52 -10.09
N LEU A 195 -7.72 -7.67 -9.60
CA LEU A 195 -6.51 -7.27 -10.33
C LEU A 195 -6.37 -8.08 -11.63
N LYS A 196 -5.87 -7.46 -12.70
CA LYS A 196 -5.57 -8.15 -13.98
C LYS A 196 -4.39 -9.10 -13.82
N HIS A 197 -3.34 -8.65 -13.13
CA HIS A 197 -2.14 -9.40 -12.80
C HIS A 197 -1.55 -8.89 -11.49
N GLY A 198 -0.52 -9.52 -10.96
CA GLY A 198 0.27 -9.01 -9.84
C GLY A 198 1.12 -7.82 -10.24
N THR A 199 1.60 -7.06 -9.28
CA THR A 199 2.42 -5.87 -9.51
C THR A 199 3.76 -6.24 -10.15
N HIS A 200 4.14 -5.48 -11.17
CA HIS A 200 5.44 -5.53 -11.82
C HIS A 200 6.19 -4.22 -11.63
N GLU A 201 7.45 -4.32 -11.26
CA GLU A 201 8.33 -3.16 -11.16
C GLU A 201 9.61 -3.41 -11.95
N ILE A 202 10.04 -2.40 -12.69
CA ILE A 202 11.35 -2.36 -13.35
C ILE A 202 12.12 -1.18 -12.77
N LEU A 203 13.31 -1.45 -12.28
CA LEU A 203 14.17 -0.45 -11.66
C LEU A 203 15.49 -0.35 -12.41
N LEU A 204 15.96 0.88 -12.56
CA LEU A 204 17.27 1.21 -13.12
C LEU A 204 18.01 2.06 -12.10
N GLY A 205 19.25 1.72 -11.80
CA GLY A 205 20.05 2.45 -10.85
C GLY A 205 21.49 2.64 -11.32
N ALA A 206 22.11 3.71 -10.88
CA ALA A 206 23.53 3.93 -11.04
C ALA A 206 24.13 4.51 -9.76
N GLU A 207 25.35 4.13 -9.48
CA GLU A 207 26.14 4.56 -8.33
C GLU A 207 27.52 4.98 -8.78
N TRP A 208 27.99 6.15 -8.34
CA TRP A 208 29.28 6.69 -8.67
C TRP A 208 30.06 7.11 -7.41
N ASP A 209 31.21 6.49 -7.22
CA ASP A 209 32.20 6.89 -6.20
C ASP A 209 32.91 8.14 -6.68
N VAL A 210 32.37 9.31 -6.39
CA VAL A 210 32.92 10.62 -6.80
C VAL A 210 34.28 10.86 -6.14
N THR A 211 34.38 10.47 -4.88
CA THR A 211 35.63 10.47 -4.10
C THR A 211 35.72 9.19 -3.25
N LYS A 212 36.83 9.01 -2.52
CA LYS A 212 36.96 7.89 -1.56
C LYS A 212 35.95 8.00 -0.42
N GLN A 213 35.40 9.19 -0.16
CA GLN A 213 34.46 9.47 0.93
C GLN A 213 33.03 9.64 0.46
N LEU A 214 32.79 10.03 -0.80
CA LEU A 214 31.46 10.37 -1.31
C LEU A 214 31.08 9.46 -2.46
N THR A 215 30.00 8.73 -2.29
CA THR A 215 29.28 8.02 -3.35
C THR A 215 27.94 8.71 -3.59
N ILE A 216 27.58 8.97 -4.84
CA ILE A 216 26.27 9.45 -5.23
C ILE A 216 25.53 8.37 -5.99
N SER A 217 24.21 8.36 -5.91
CA SER A 217 23.36 7.42 -6.62
C SER A 217 22.14 8.11 -7.22
N GLY A 218 21.64 7.52 -8.30
CA GLY A 218 20.38 7.92 -8.91
C GLY A 218 19.67 6.71 -9.47
N GLY A 219 18.33 6.75 -9.47
CA GLY A 219 17.53 5.63 -9.94
C GLY A 219 16.18 6.06 -10.49
N TYR A 220 15.64 5.17 -11.31
CA TYR A 220 14.30 5.23 -11.88
C TYR A 220 13.58 3.93 -11.58
N GLN A 221 12.29 4.01 -11.25
CA GLN A 221 11.41 2.86 -11.07
C GLN A 221 10.12 3.11 -11.85
N ASN A 222 9.62 2.07 -12.51
CA ASN A 222 8.28 2.03 -13.07
C ASN A 222 7.49 0.92 -12.39
N THR A 223 6.27 1.22 -11.95
CA THR A 223 5.38 0.29 -11.25
C THR A 223 4.05 0.18 -11.98
N ASP A 224 3.69 -1.05 -12.38
CA ASP A 224 2.40 -1.44 -12.94
C ASP A 224 1.68 -2.38 -11.96
N TYR A 225 0.54 -1.92 -11.42
CA TYR A 225 -0.24 -2.65 -10.41
C TYR A 225 -1.29 -3.60 -10.99
N GLY A 226 -1.44 -3.70 -12.31
CA GLY A 226 -2.46 -4.53 -12.93
C GLY A 226 -3.90 -4.13 -12.57
N LEU A 227 -4.18 -2.85 -12.51
CA LEU A 227 -5.41 -2.28 -11.97
C LEU A 227 -6.64 -2.57 -12.83
N ALA A 228 -7.79 -2.77 -12.16
CA ALA A 228 -9.12 -2.86 -12.77
C ALA A 228 -10.11 -2.02 -11.95
N ASP A 229 -11.24 -1.65 -12.58
CA ASP A 229 -12.26 -0.79 -11.95
C ASP A 229 -12.82 -1.38 -10.65
N ASP A 230 -13.03 -2.71 -10.61
CA ASP A 230 -13.56 -3.39 -9.43
C ASP A 230 -12.57 -3.42 -8.25
N PHE A 231 -11.27 -3.21 -8.52
CA PHE A 231 -10.26 -3.07 -7.46
C PHE A 231 -10.32 -1.70 -6.79
N GLN A 232 -10.72 -0.65 -7.52
CA GLN A 232 -10.69 0.73 -7.03
C GLN A 232 -11.91 1.05 -6.15
N SER A 233 -11.66 1.63 -4.98
CA SER A 233 -12.69 2.17 -4.09
C SER A 233 -12.22 3.46 -3.42
N ASP A 234 -13.15 4.27 -2.94
CA ASP A 234 -12.83 5.59 -2.36
C ASP A 234 -11.97 5.52 -1.10
N ILE A 235 -11.99 4.38 -0.40
CA ILE A 235 -11.21 4.16 0.82
C ILE A 235 -9.91 3.36 0.58
N SER A 236 -9.75 2.76 -0.61
CA SER A 236 -8.58 1.93 -0.95
C SER A 236 -8.41 1.86 -2.46
N PHE A 237 -7.46 2.59 -2.97
CA PHE A 237 -7.12 2.64 -4.39
C PHE A 237 -5.61 2.59 -4.61
N SER A 238 -5.22 2.22 -5.83
CA SER A 238 -3.84 2.27 -6.30
C SER A 238 -3.78 2.95 -7.66
N CYS A 239 -2.62 3.47 -8.02
CA CYS A 239 -2.35 4.11 -9.29
C CYS A 239 -0.98 3.68 -9.80
N ASP A 240 -0.88 3.32 -11.07
CA ASP A 240 0.42 3.05 -11.70
C ASP A 240 1.32 4.27 -11.59
N SER A 241 2.62 4.04 -11.51
CA SER A 241 3.53 5.11 -11.19
C SER A 241 4.91 4.96 -11.82
N TYR A 242 5.63 6.06 -11.84
CA TYR A 242 7.08 6.06 -11.97
C TYR A 242 7.71 6.90 -10.87
N SER A 243 8.91 6.52 -10.49
CA SER A 243 9.64 7.18 -9.40
C SER A 243 11.04 7.57 -9.83
N LEU A 244 11.53 8.67 -9.27
CA LEU A 244 12.91 9.11 -9.37
C LEU A 244 13.51 9.14 -7.98
N GLY A 245 14.68 8.52 -7.81
CA GLY A 245 15.42 8.48 -6.56
C GLY A 245 16.81 9.04 -6.72
N PHE A 246 17.28 9.76 -5.70
CA PHE A 246 18.64 10.29 -5.59
C PHE A 246 19.18 10.00 -4.21
N GLY A 247 20.46 9.66 -4.13
CA GLY A 247 21.09 9.35 -2.86
C GLY A 247 22.54 9.78 -2.79
N ALA A 248 23.04 9.89 -1.57
CA ALA A 248 24.46 10.06 -1.29
C ALA A 248 24.86 9.25 -0.05
N ALA A 249 26.01 8.57 -0.14
CA ALA A 249 26.66 7.92 0.97
C ALA A 249 27.96 8.65 1.31
N ILE A 250 28.10 9.09 2.55
CA ILE A 250 29.24 9.87 3.04
C ILE A 250 29.98 9.05 4.10
N LYS A 251 31.19 8.60 3.80
CA LYS A 251 32.06 7.90 4.75
C LYS A 251 32.69 8.92 5.71
N MET A 252 32.06 9.09 6.87
CA MET A 252 32.53 10.02 7.91
C MET A 252 33.81 9.56 8.58
N THR A 253 33.94 8.25 8.81
CA THR A 253 35.11 7.60 9.35
C THR A 253 35.34 6.24 8.67
N LYS A 254 36.35 5.46 9.11
CA LYS A 254 36.56 4.08 8.66
C LYS A 254 35.42 3.14 9.05
N HIS A 255 34.66 3.52 10.07
CA HIS A 255 33.60 2.70 10.68
C HIS A 255 32.21 3.27 10.45
N LEU A 256 32.05 4.56 10.11
CA LEU A 256 30.77 5.24 10.05
C LEU A 256 30.51 5.79 8.64
N THR A 257 29.39 5.40 8.05
CA THR A 257 28.85 5.96 6.80
C THR A 257 27.46 6.52 7.06
N MET A 258 27.22 7.75 6.62
CA MET A 258 25.90 8.37 6.58
C MET A 258 25.31 8.24 5.17
N ASN A 259 24.04 7.86 5.11
CA ASN A 259 23.27 7.77 3.87
C ASN A 259 22.14 8.79 3.90
N VAL A 260 21.98 9.52 2.81
CA VAL A 260 20.86 10.46 2.59
C VAL A 260 20.22 10.08 1.29
N ALA A 261 18.88 10.02 1.26
CA ALA A 261 18.13 9.71 0.06
C ALA A 261 16.89 10.58 -0.07
N TYR A 262 16.53 10.88 -1.30
CA TYR A 262 15.26 11.49 -1.65
C TYR A 262 14.62 10.70 -2.77
N PHE A 263 13.34 10.41 -2.62
CA PHE A 263 12.56 9.60 -3.54
C PHE A 263 11.23 10.29 -3.82
N TRP A 264 10.91 10.48 -5.09
CA TRP A 264 9.70 11.12 -5.57
C TRP A 264 8.96 10.23 -6.55
N THR A 265 7.69 9.93 -6.24
CA THR A 265 6.82 9.12 -7.08
C THR A 265 5.75 9.99 -7.74
N ASN A 266 5.65 9.89 -9.05
CA ASN A 266 4.54 10.40 -9.85
C ASN A 266 3.57 9.26 -10.14
N TYR A 267 2.34 9.43 -9.71
CA TYR A 267 1.26 8.50 -9.99
C TYR A 267 0.48 8.95 -11.21
N LYS A 268 0.12 8.00 -12.04
CA LYS A 268 -0.79 8.21 -13.17
C LYS A 268 -2.22 8.19 -12.64
N ASP A 269 -2.98 9.25 -12.90
CA ASP A 269 -4.38 9.32 -12.50
C ASP A 269 -5.16 8.11 -13.04
N TYR A 270 -5.97 7.51 -12.16
CA TYR A 270 -6.86 6.42 -12.54
C TYR A 270 -8.29 6.94 -12.61
N ASN A 271 -8.91 6.82 -13.80
CA ASN A 271 -10.29 7.27 -14.04
C ASN A 271 -11.22 6.06 -14.08
N LYS A 272 -12.16 6.00 -13.14
CA LYS A 272 -13.19 4.98 -13.04
C LYS A 272 -14.53 5.56 -13.47
N MET A 273 -15.17 4.91 -14.44
CA MET A 273 -16.54 5.21 -14.83
C MET A 273 -17.48 4.26 -14.10
N THR A 274 -18.50 4.82 -13.46
CA THR A 274 -19.53 4.04 -12.77
C THR A 274 -20.89 4.45 -13.28
N GLU A 275 -21.65 3.50 -13.79
CA GLU A 275 -23.05 3.71 -14.14
C GLU A 275 -23.91 3.56 -12.88
N THR A 276 -24.69 4.58 -12.59
CA THR A 276 -25.63 4.59 -11.46
C THR A 276 -27.03 4.82 -11.99
N ALA A 277 -28.02 4.54 -11.14
CA ALA A 277 -29.43 4.85 -11.47
C ALA A 277 -29.67 6.35 -11.74
N LEU A 278 -28.73 7.22 -11.38
CA LEU A 278 -28.77 8.68 -11.58
C LEU A 278 -27.96 9.14 -12.79
N GLY A 279 -27.36 8.20 -13.55
CA GLY A 279 -26.51 8.48 -14.72
C GLY A 279 -25.06 8.01 -14.51
N ALA A 280 -24.22 8.25 -15.54
CA ALA A 280 -22.80 7.95 -15.49
C ALA A 280 -22.07 8.93 -14.57
N SER A 281 -21.22 8.41 -13.70
CA SER A 281 -20.32 9.17 -12.82
C SER A 281 -18.87 8.81 -13.12
N SER A 282 -17.99 9.81 -13.17
CA SER A 282 -16.55 9.62 -13.32
C SER A 282 -15.85 9.97 -12.02
N THR A 283 -15.07 9.04 -11.49
CA THR A 283 -14.21 9.26 -10.31
C THR A 283 -12.75 9.19 -10.74
N THR A 284 -11.98 10.22 -10.42
CA THR A 284 -10.53 10.27 -10.67
C THR A 284 -9.79 10.05 -9.35
N TYR A 285 -8.96 9.02 -9.33
CA TYR A 285 -8.05 8.74 -8.21
C TYR A 285 -6.67 9.27 -8.55
N SER A 286 -6.11 10.08 -7.67
CA SER A 286 -4.77 10.64 -7.81
C SER A 286 -3.97 10.55 -6.52
N ARG A 287 -2.64 10.48 -6.64
CA ARG A 287 -1.74 10.36 -5.50
C ARG A 287 -0.39 11.01 -5.79
N THR A 288 0.28 11.49 -4.77
CA THR A 288 1.68 11.94 -4.83
C THR A 288 2.40 11.41 -3.60
N ASN A 289 3.64 10.94 -3.78
CA ASN A 289 4.49 10.50 -2.68
C ASN A 289 5.88 11.11 -2.80
N LYS A 290 6.39 11.63 -1.69
CA LYS A 290 7.75 12.16 -1.55
C LYS A 290 8.33 11.63 -0.26
N VAL A 291 9.50 11.00 -0.34
CA VAL A 291 10.15 10.37 0.80
C VAL A 291 11.56 10.94 0.95
N PHE A 292 11.91 11.32 2.16
CA PHE A 292 13.27 11.64 2.56
C PHE A 292 13.76 10.57 3.53
N GLY A 293 14.93 10.01 3.25
CA GLY A 293 15.54 8.95 4.03
C GLY A 293 16.90 9.36 4.61
N LEU A 294 17.13 8.98 5.86
CA LEU A 294 18.43 9.02 6.53
C LEU A 294 18.79 7.62 7.02
N GLY A 295 20.04 7.24 6.80
CA GLY A 295 20.58 5.97 7.25
C GLY A 295 21.98 6.13 7.84
N VAL A 296 22.34 5.21 8.73
CA VAL A 296 23.67 5.14 9.33
C VAL A 296 24.14 3.70 9.30
N ASP A 297 25.32 3.48 8.69
CA ASP A 297 26.00 2.19 8.71
C ASP A 297 27.21 2.28 9.63
N TYR A 298 27.32 1.31 10.54
CA TYR A 298 28.47 1.18 11.41
C TYR A 298 29.13 -0.18 11.21
N LYS A 299 30.45 -0.18 10.92
CA LYS A 299 31.28 -1.38 10.78
C LYS A 299 32.14 -1.55 12.01
N PHE A 300 32.03 -2.70 12.63
CA PHE A 300 32.84 -3.10 13.79
C PHE A 300 34.26 -3.49 13.41
#